data_9cf9aac66a79fc62f4d8fec9dd7131eb
#
_entry.id   9cf9aac66a79fc62f4d8fec9dd7131eb
#
_cell.length_a   1.000
_cell.length_b   1.000
_cell.length_c   1.000
_cell.angle_alpha   90.00
_cell.angle_beta   90.00
_cell.angle_gamma   90.00
#
_symmetry.space_group_name_H-M   'P 1'
#
loop_
_entity.id
_entity.type
_entity.pdbx_description
1 polymer ?
#
loop_
_entity_poly.entity_id
_entity_poly.type
_entity_poly.pdbx_seq_one_letter_code
_entity_poly.pdbx_strand_id
1 'polypeptide(L)'
;MVQNMGAEQRFLMPIPLQPAIRNAMARVAEREDRGLPIIDFTSGNVGKLPHYLRLFSKMEIEVNKTLPDELQELSSSISAGLNTSFNPNPLALAYSPAGGTNSIKRCVLRYFREVHGVPLTDVDMHRVIVTSGGQRCITVSLRSLHPSTKVFLNRWDYSAVAPIVEEHGGEVVRFNCNEDLSPDLTDLEEKVEDEAVLYLSMPNNPSGYVSARDLEDIASLMTSRGGGVVWDAPYVFTILKLGKNKAEFDKRFSESMITAFQRTSKRYYEEICILSSLSKTCLLAGLRVGFATASTRWIQNMSSLIGREDLSSPTSSFIIGESVLQRFLVDQSINQWLCKILANRLTLLLEEKLPLILPQNGVFGALYALLDTGKEDGVAVSERLLDQSGIAVVPGEPFYGGPVNSVRLSLVASPWMKGDEEWVKNVQRLKKALYAMGLL
;
A
#
# COMPACT_ATOMS: atom_id res chain seq x y z
N MET A 1 32.42 -13.08 0.60
CA MET A 1 33.60 -12.19 0.57
C MET A 1 33.28 -10.95 1.38
N VAL A 2 33.77 -10.88 2.62
CA VAL A 2 33.68 -9.65 3.43
C VAL A 2 34.75 -8.70 2.89
N GLN A 3 34.35 -7.71 2.10
CA GLN A 3 35.25 -6.64 1.70
C GLN A 3 35.68 -5.85 2.92
N ASN A 4 37.00 -5.74 3.14
CA ASN A 4 37.63 -4.86 4.10
C ASN A 4 37.09 -3.43 3.97
N MET A 5 36.11 -3.08 4.79
CA MET A 5 35.73 -1.70 5.00
C MET A 5 36.81 -1.07 5.87
N GLY A 6 37.55 -0.11 5.28
CA GLY A 6 38.62 0.61 5.92
C GLY A 6 38.20 1.24 7.24
N ALA A 7 39.19 1.57 8.07
CA ALA A 7 39.05 2.12 9.44
C ALA A 7 38.27 3.47 9.54
N GLU A 8 37.83 4.01 8.43
CA GLU A 8 37.16 5.30 8.30
C GLU A 8 35.64 5.13 8.47
N GLN A 9 35.13 5.47 9.61
CA GLN A 9 33.69 5.68 9.91
C GLN A 9 33.02 4.65 10.83
N ARG A 10 33.73 4.12 11.81
CA ARG A 10 33.13 3.24 12.87
C ARG A 10 32.01 3.91 13.68
N PHE A 11 31.85 5.23 13.59
CA PHE A 11 30.76 5.99 14.23
C PHE A 11 29.47 6.03 13.41
N LEU A 12 29.46 5.58 12.14
CA LEU A 12 28.25 5.45 11.35
C LEU A 12 27.61 4.09 11.58
N MET A 13 26.29 4.08 11.68
CA MET A 13 25.54 2.84 11.65
C MET A 13 25.78 2.13 10.32
N PRO A 14 25.80 0.79 10.28
CA PRO A 14 25.79 0.05 9.03
C PRO A 14 24.66 0.54 8.13
N ILE A 15 24.93 0.70 6.82
CA ILE A 15 23.91 1.09 5.87
C ILE A 15 22.83 -0.01 5.88
N PRO A 16 21.57 0.30 6.26
CA PRO A 16 20.51 -0.69 6.27
C PRO A 16 20.35 -1.29 4.87
N LEU A 17 20.08 -2.59 4.80
CA LEU A 17 19.74 -3.24 3.53
C LEU A 17 18.53 -2.53 2.94
N GLN A 18 18.66 -2.09 1.67
CA GLN A 18 17.53 -1.48 0.98
C GLN A 18 16.38 -2.49 0.89
N PRO A 19 15.12 -2.06 1.14
CA PRO A 19 13.99 -2.94 0.96
C PRO A 19 14.00 -3.60 -0.41
N ALA A 20 13.68 -4.90 -0.50
CA ALA A 20 13.74 -5.66 -1.76
C ALA A 20 12.95 -5.03 -2.91
N ILE A 21 11.82 -4.37 -2.61
CA ILE A 21 11.07 -3.59 -3.58
C ILE A 21 11.95 -2.46 -4.16
N ARG A 22 12.72 -1.76 -3.33
CA ARG A 22 13.61 -0.68 -3.76
C ARG A 22 14.78 -1.21 -4.58
N ASN A 23 15.36 -2.33 -4.19
CA ASN A 23 16.41 -2.99 -4.96
C ASN A 23 15.88 -3.44 -6.33
N ALA A 24 14.71 -4.06 -6.40
CA ALA A 24 14.10 -4.43 -7.66
C ALA A 24 13.83 -3.20 -8.56
N MET A 25 13.30 -2.12 -7.99
CA MET A 25 13.07 -0.87 -8.73
C MET A 25 14.37 -0.18 -9.19
N ALA A 26 15.44 -0.23 -8.40
CA ALA A 26 16.73 0.29 -8.78
C ALA A 26 17.33 -0.47 -9.97
N ARG A 27 17.22 -1.81 -9.97
CA ARG A 27 17.65 -2.65 -11.11
C ARG A 27 16.82 -2.39 -12.36
N VAL A 28 15.52 -2.08 -12.23
CA VAL A 28 14.69 -1.63 -13.36
C VAL A 28 15.23 -0.33 -13.93
N ALA A 29 15.46 0.69 -13.07
CA ALA A 29 15.98 1.98 -13.50
C ALA A 29 17.35 1.85 -14.18
N GLU A 30 18.28 1.05 -13.64
CA GLU A 30 19.58 0.79 -14.26
C GLU A 30 19.45 0.19 -15.67
N ARG A 31 18.50 -0.73 -15.89
CA ARG A 31 18.25 -1.29 -17.22
C ARG A 31 17.65 -0.27 -18.17
N GLU A 32 16.72 0.57 -17.69
CA GLU A 32 16.14 1.66 -18.46
C GLU A 32 17.20 2.67 -18.89
N ASP A 33 18.11 3.08 -17.99
CA ASP A 33 19.22 4.00 -18.26
C ASP A 33 20.20 3.44 -19.30
N ARG A 34 20.36 2.13 -19.33
CA ARG A 34 21.20 1.43 -20.33
C ARG A 34 20.47 1.16 -21.64
N GLY A 35 19.21 1.59 -21.79
CA GLY A 35 18.38 1.34 -22.98
C GLY A 35 18.02 -0.12 -23.21
N LEU A 36 18.11 -0.97 -22.19
CA LEU A 36 17.79 -2.38 -22.28
C LEU A 36 16.27 -2.60 -22.13
N PRO A 37 15.71 -3.54 -22.88
CA PRO A 37 14.29 -3.88 -22.74
C PRO A 37 13.96 -4.31 -21.32
N ILE A 38 12.83 -3.78 -20.78
CA ILE A 38 12.37 -4.11 -19.43
C ILE A 38 10.83 -4.20 -19.40
N ILE A 39 10.32 -5.18 -18.68
CA ILE A 39 8.91 -5.28 -18.28
C ILE A 39 8.88 -5.21 -16.77
N ASP A 40 8.33 -4.12 -16.23
CA ASP A 40 8.30 -3.84 -14.80
C ASP A 40 6.99 -4.30 -14.16
N PHE A 41 7.06 -5.35 -13.34
CA PHE A 41 5.98 -5.80 -12.45
C PHE A 41 6.28 -5.50 -10.97
N THR A 42 7.29 -4.68 -10.66
CA THR A 42 7.70 -4.44 -9.28
C THR A 42 6.85 -3.41 -8.57
N SER A 43 6.50 -2.33 -9.27
CA SER A 43 5.95 -1.12 -8.69
C SER A 43 4.44 -1.11 -8.63
N GLY A 44 3.88 -0.89 -7.43
CA GLY A 44 2.49 -0.48 -7.26
C GLY A 44 2.26 1.03 -7.44
N ASN A 45 3.16 1.69 -8.16
CA ASN A 45 3.04 3.13 -8.44
C ASN A 45 2.21 3.37 -9.70
N VAL A 46 0.94 3.66 -9.50
CA VAL A 46 0.01 4.00 -10.59
C VAL A 46 0.44 5.30 -11.31
N GLY A 47 1.16 6.19 -10.61
CA GLY A 47 1.68 7.45 -11.17
C GLY A 47 2.83 7.30 -12.17
N LYS A 48 3.43 6.11 -12.36
CA LYS A 48 4.39 5.84 -13.45
C LYS A 48 3.73 5.78 -14.84
N LEU A 49 2.43 5.91 -14.91
CA LEU A 49 1.72 5.88 -16.18
C LEU A 49 2.14 7.07 -17.03
N PRO A 50 2.52 6.88 -18.30
CA PRO A 50 3.00 7.95 -19.19
C PRO A 50 2.08 9.16 -19.28
N HIS A 51 0.81 9.00 -18.94
CA HIS A 51 -0.19 10.07 -19.00
C HIS A 51 -0.18 10.96 -17.78
N TYR A 52 0.20 10.46 -16.59
CA TYR A 52 0.44 11.34 -15.45
C TYR A 52 1.59 12.32 -15.73
N LEU A 53 2.63 11.86 -16.43
CA LEU A 53 3.73 12.74 -16.85
C LEU A 53 3.29 13.73 -17.94
N ARG A 54 2.34 13.37 -18.80
CA ARG A 54 1.77 14.25 -19.82
C ARG A 54 0.73 15.23 -19.29
N LEU A 55 0.05 14.92 -18.16
CA LEU A 55 -0.85 15.86 -17.48
C LEU A 55 -0.14 17.16 -17.06
N PHE A 56 1.18 17.11 -16.85
CA PHE A 56 2.00 18.25 -16.45
C PHE A 56 2.87 18.82 -17.59
N SER A 57 2.74 18.33 -18.83
CA SER A 57 3.46 18.84 -19.98
C SER A 57 2.63 19.82 -20.78
N LYS A 58 3.28 20.74 -21.53
CA LYS A 58 2.61 21.74 -22.36
C LYS A 58 1.71 21.17 -23.48
N MET A 59 1.58 19.85 -23.62
CA MET A 59 0.69 19.16 -24.55
C MET A 59 -0.71 18.88 -23.94
N GLU A 60 -1.06 19.54 -22.85
CA GLU A 60 -2.27 19.31 -22.04
C GLU A 60 -3.59 19.38 -22.81
N ILE A 61 -3.71 20.24 -23.80
CA ILE A 61 -5.01 20.53 -24.46
C ILE A 61 -5.48 19.36 -25.34
N GLU A 62 -4.57 18.63 -25.98
CA GLU A 62 -4.92 17.48 -26.82
C GLU A 62 -5.05 16.18 -26.00
N VAL A 63 -4.25 16.03 -24.95
CA VAL A 63 -4.27 14.85 -24.07
C VAL A 63 -5.52 14.83 -23.20
N ASN A 64 -6.00 15.97 -22.71
CA ASN A 64 -7.21 16.05 -21.90
C ASN A 64 -8.47 15.56 -22.63
N LYS A 65 -8.51 15.65 -23.97
CA LYS A 65 -9.64 15.13 -24.77
C LYS A 65 -9.67 13.60 -24.87
N THR A 66 -8.57 12.94 -24.54
CA THR A 66 -8.44 11.47 -24.65
C THR A 66 -8.38 10.77 -23.28
N LEU A 67 -8.37 11.54 -22.19
CA LEU A 67 -8.40 10.97 -20.84
C LEU A 67 -9.81 10.49 -20.48
N PRO A 68 -9.95 9.36 -19.79
CA PRO A 68 -11.21 8.99 -19.15
C PRO A 68 -11.73 10.11 -18.25
N ASP A 69 -13.05 10.28 -18.16
CA ASP A 69 -13.68 11.35 -17.38
C ASP A 69 -13.21 11.35 -15.92
N GLU A 70 -12.99 10.17 -15.34
CA GLU A 70 -12.49 10.00 -13.98
C GLU A 70 -11.09 10.61 -13.75
N LEU A 71 -10.24 10.57 -14.77
CA LEU A 71 -8.92 11.19 -14.70
C LEU A 71 -8.96 12.69 -14.98
N GLN A 72 -9.90 13.16 -15.80
CA GLN A 72 -10.11 14.61 -16.01
C GLN A 72 -10.53 15.27 -14.70
N GLU A 73 -11.44 14.65 -13.95
CA GLU A 73 -11.90 15.12 -12.66
C GLU A 73 -10.78 15.18 -11.62
N LEU A 74 -9.92 14.14 -11.57
CA LEU A 74 -8.75 14.14 -10.71
C LEU A 74 -7.76 15.26 -11.08
N SER A 75 -7.51 15.45 -12.37
CA SER A 75 -6.65 16.53 -12.89
C SER A 75 -7.16 17.90 -12.48
N SER A 76 -8.47 18.13 -12.61
CA SER A 76 -9.11 19.38 -12.20
C SER A 76 -8.95 19.64 -10.70
N SER A 77 -9.08 18.62 -9.86
CA SER A 77 -8.89 18.73 -8.41
C SER A 77 -7.44 19.05 -8.03
N ILE A 78 -6.47 18.47 -8.72
CA ILE A 78 -5.04 18.79 -8.54
C ILE A 78 -4.75 20.23 -8.93
N SER A 79 -5.27 20.67 -10.08
CA SER A 79 -5.11 22.04 -10.57
C SER A 79 -5.72 23.08 -9.62
N ALA A 80 -6.90 22.80 -9.08
CA ALA A 80 -7.53 23.64 -8.06
C ALA A 80 -6.65 23.75 -6.80
N GLY A 81 -6.09 22.65 -6.32
CA GLY A 81 -5.17 22.64 -5.18
C GLY A 81 -3.87 23.41 -5.46
N LEU A 82 -3.30 23.28 -6.65
CA LEU A 82 -2.12 24.05 -7.06
C LEU A 82 -2.42 25.55 -7.08
N ASN A 83 -3.53 25.96 -7.67
CA ASN A 83 -3.95 27.36 -7.68
C ASN A 83 -4.11 27.92 -6.25
N THR A 84 -4.76 27.17 -5.37
CA THR A 84 -4.91 27.55 -3.95
C THR A 84 -3.56 27.66 -3.25
N SER A 85 -2.58 26.83 -3.61
CA SER A 85 -1.25 26.82 -2.99
C SER A 85 -0.44 28.09 -3.29
N PHE A 86 -0.64 28.69 -4.46
CA PHE A 86 0.24 29.76 -4.96
C PHE A 86 -0.47 31.06 -5.33
N ASN A 87 -1.81 31.11 -5.34
CA ASN A 87 -2.56 32.30 -5.74
C ASN A 87 -3.78 32.54 -4.82
N PRO A 88 -4.05 33.77 -4.27
CA PRO A 88 -3.17 34.96 -4.36
C PRO A 88 -2.02 34.96 -3.35
N ASN A 89 -2.08 34.15 -2.30
CA ASN A 89 -1.06 34.06 -1.25
C ASN A 89 -0.35 32.71 -1.33
N PRO A 90 0.99 32.68 -1.39
CA PRO A 90 1.77 31.44 -1.51
C PRO A 90 1.80 30.68 -0.17
N LEU A 91 0.68 30.12 0.25
CA LEU A 91 0.54 29.31 1.48
C LEU A 91 1.52 28.14 1.51
N ALA A 92 1.92 27.65 0.33
CA ALA A 92 2.90 26.57 0.20
C ALA A 92 4.31 26.95 0.70
N LEU A 93 4.61 28.23 0.90
CA LEU A 93 5.88 28.70 1.43
C LEU A 93 5.94 28.69 2.97
N ALA A 94 4.82 28.53 3.65
CA ALA A 94 4.75 28.46 5.09
C ALA A 94 4.86 27.03 5.62
N TYR A 95 5.46 26.86 6.80
CA TYR A 95 5.39 25.58 7.50
C TYR A 95 3.96 25.27 7.92
N SER A 96 3.51 24.04 7.65
CA SER A 96 2.28 23.53 8.23
C SER A 96 2.52 23.01 9.65
N PRO A 97 1.48 22.97 10.52
CA PRO A 97 1.61 22.30 11.82
C PRO A 97 2.01 20.83 11.65
N ALA A 98 2.76 20.29 12.62
CA ALA A 98 3.04 18.87 12.70
C ALA A 98 1.73 18.08 12.66
N GLY A 99 1.62 17.13 11.72
CA GLY A 99 0.39 16.35 11.53
C GLY A 99 -0.72 17.05 10.75
N GLY A 100 -0.45 18.18 10.07
CA GLY A 100 -1.33 18.81 9.10
C GLY A 100 -2.16 19.99 9.64
N THR A 101 -2.63 20.84 8.71
CA THR A 101 -3.51 21.97 9.01
C THR A 101 -4.91 21.50 9.43
N ASN A 102 -5.66 22.35 10.11
CA ASN A 102 -7.04 22.05 10.48
C ASN A 102 -7.94 21.80 9.25
N SER A 103 -7.61 22.39 8.11
CA SER A 103 -8.38 22.24 6.89
C SER A 103 -8.30 20.80 6.34
N ILE A 104 -7.08 20.29 6.09
CA ILE A 104 -6.93 18.92 5.63
C ILE A 104 -7.36 17.90 6.70
N LYS A 105 -7.14 18.18 7.99
CA LYS A 105 -7.63 17.32 9.07
C LYS A 105 -9.14 17.14 9.07
N ARG A 106 -9.93 18.17 8.78
CA ARG A 106 -11.38 18.06 8.61
C ARG A 106 -11.76 17.11 7.48
N CYS A 107 -11.07 17.20 6.35
CA CYS A 107 -11.30 16.28 5.23
C CYS A 107 -10.93 14.84 5.58
N VAL A 108 -9.81 14.63 6.27
CA VAL A 108 -9.35 13.33 6.75
C VAL A 108 -10.31 12.74 7.78
N LEU A 109 -10.79 13.54 8.72
CA LEU A 109 -11.78 13.12 9.70
C LEU A 109 -13.08 12.68 9.01
N ARG A 110 -13.56 13.48 8.04
CA ARG A 110 -14.70 13.12 7.23
C ARG A 110 -14.48 11.81 6.46
N TYR A 111 -13.27 11.61 5.88
CA TYR A 111 -12.89 10.36 5.21
C TYR A 111 -13.01 9.16 6.17
N PHE A 112 -12.42 9.22 7.34
CA PHE A 112 -12.49 8.10 8.29
C PHE A 112 -13.91 7.82 8.79
N ARG A 113 -14.70 8.86 8.98
CA ARG A 113 -16.11 8.73 9.36
C ARG A 113 -16.93 8.05 8.26
N GLU A 114 -16.80 8.51 7.00
CA GLU A 114 -17.62 8.02 5.89
C GLU A 114 -17.12 6.68 5.34
N VAL A 115 -15.81 6.48 5.26
CA VAL A 115 -15.20 5.28 4.67
C VAL A 115 -15.05 4.17 5.71
N HIS A 116 -14.54 4.49 6.88
CA HIS A 116 -14.25 3.49 7.92
C HIS A 116 -15.30 3.43 9.04
N GLY A 117 -16.30 4.29 9.04
CA GLY A 117 -17.38 4.27 10.02
C GLY A 117 -16.92 4.61 11.45
N VAL A 118 -15.77 5.27 11.62
CA VAL A 118 -15.26 5.62 12.94
C VAL A 118 -16.20 6.60 13.66
N PRO A 119 -16.40 6.46 14.98
CA PRO A 119 -17.38 7.25 15.73
C PRO A 119 -16.83 8.65 16.10
N LEU A 120 -16.32 9.39 15.12
CA LEU A 120 -15.76 10.72 15.29
C LEU A 120 -16.72 11.83 14.87
N THR A 121 -16.62 12.97 15.53
CA THR A 121 -17.37 14.20 15.25
C THR A 121 -16.42 15.30 14.78
N ASP A 122 -16.93 16.43 14.34
CA ASP A 122 -16.13 17.52 13.78
C ASP A 122 -15.18 18.21 14.82
N VAL A 123 -15.38 17.94 16.11
CA VAL A 123 -14.48 18.43 17.19
C VAL A 123 -13.27 17.51 17.42
N ASP A 124 -13.27 16.30 16.87
CA ASP A 124 -12.26 15.28 17.13
C ASP A 124 -11.03 15.38 16.22
N MET A 125 -10.71 16.57 15.73
CA MET A 125 -9.52 16.79 14.86
C MET A 125 -8.19 16.40 15.50
N HIS A 126 -8.14 16.30 16.83
CA HIS A 126 -6.97 15.84 17.58
C HIS A 126 -6.77 14.31 17.50
N ARG A 127 -7.76 13.58 16.96
CA ARG A 127 -7.71 12.14 16.76
C ARG A 127 -7.36 11.74 15.32
N VAL A 128 -6.97 12.68 14.47
CA VAL A 128 -6.47 12.45 13.13
C VAL A 128 -5.13 13.13 12.90
N ILE A 129 -4.31 12.57 12.04
CA ILE A 129 -3.00 13.08 11.68
C ILE A 129 -2.76 12.92 10.17
N VAL A 130 -2.02 13.86 9.58
CA VAL A 130 -1.60 13.81 8.18
C VAL A 130 -0.07 13.78 8.09
N THR A 131 0.45 12.98 7.20
CA THR A 131 1.89 12.69 7.10
C THR A 131 2.39 12.75 5.65
N SER A 132 3.72 12.72 5.49
CA SER A 132 4.39 12.67 4.17
C SER A 132 4.26 11.27 3.51
N GLY A 133 3.02 10.85 3.26
CA GLY A 133 2.66 9.57 2.65
C GLY A 133 2.40 8.44 3.64
N GLY A 134 1.75 7.37 3.16
CA GLY A 134 1.36 6.22 3.99
C GLY A 134 2.54 5.53 4.69
N GLN A 135 3.70 5.45 4.03
CA GLN A 135 4.92 4.90 4.66
C GLN A 135 5.29 5.65 5.96
N ARG A 136 5.13 6.99 5.96
CA ARG A 136 5.38 7.79 7.16
C ARG A 136 4.34 7.55 8.24
N CYS A 137 3.05 7.31 7.86
CA CYS A 137 2.04 6.86 8.81
C CYS A 137 2.45 5.57 9.52
N ILE A 138 2.87 4.55 8.75
CA ILE A 138 3.33 3.27 9.30
C ILE A 138 4.51 3.49 10.24
N THR A 139 5.53 4.23 9.81
CA THR A 139 6.73 4.50 10.62
C THR A 139 6.38 5.15 11.94
N VAL A 140 5.59 6.25 11.94
CA VAL A 140 5.30 6.97 13.17
C VAL A 140 4.29 6.25 14.06
N SER A 141 3.38 5.44 13.50
CA SER A 141 2.46 4.63 14.30
C SER A 141 3.18 3.54 15.08
N LEU A 142 4.13 2.84 14.44
CA LEU A 142 4.92 1.78 15.08
C LEU A 142 5.96 2.35 16.06
N ARG A 143 6.65 3.42 15.68
CA ARG A 143 7.64 4.09 16.56
C ARG A 143 7.02 4.87 17.73
N SER A 144 5.71 5.06 17.74
CA SER A 144 4.99 5.62 18.89
C SER A 144 4.69 4.59 19.98
N LEU A 145 4.90 3.30 19.70
CA LEU A 145 4.78 2.22 20.66
C LEU A 145 5.95 2.26 21.66
N HIS A 146 5.76 1.68 22.83
CA HIS A 146 6.86 1.49 23.77
C HIS A 146 7.86 0.46 23.18
N PRO A 147 9.19 0.66 23.32
CA PRO A 147 10.18 -0.26 22.76
C PRO A 147 10.05 -1.73 23.21
N SER A 148 9.47 -1.96 24.41
CA SER A 148 9.19 -3.31 24.89
C SER A 148 7.90 -3.95 24.32
N THR A 149 7.09 -3.20 23.58
CA THR A 149 5.88 -3.72 22.97
C THR A 149 6.22 -4.64 21.80
N LYS A 150 5.80 -5.91 21.89
CA LYS A 150 5.95 -6.84 20.78
C LYS A 150 4.98 -6.49 19.65
N VAL A 151 5.47 -6.52 18.41
CA VAL A 151 4.66 -6.29 17.23
C VAL A 151 4.45 -7.59 16.48
N PHE A 152 3.20 -8.02 16.40
CA PHE A 152 2.81 -9.23 15.69
C PHE A 152 2.57 -8.93 14.21
N LEU A 153 3.09 -9.81 13.34
CA LEU A 153 2.93 -9.77 11.89
C LEU A 153 2.48 -11.12 11.37
N ASN A 154 1.53 -11.11 10.43
CA ASN A 154 1.26 -12.29 9.62
C ASN A 154 2.50 -12.65 8.78
N ARG A 155 2.65 -13.94 8.44
CA ARG A 155 3.72 -14.39 7.51
C ARG A 155 3.70 -13.58 6.22
N TRP A 156 2.55 -13.42 5.59
CA TRP A 156 2.40 -12.55 4.43
C TRP A 156 1.92 -11.16 4.85
N ASP A 157 2.85 -10.24 5.02
CA ASP A 157 2.50 -8.84 5.26
C ASP A 157 3.54 -7.86 4.68
N TYR A 158 3.28 -6.56 4.84
CA TYR A 158 4.09 -5.53 4.21
C TYR A 158 5.54 -5.53 4.71
N SER A 159 6.47 -5.69 3.78
CA SER A 159 7.89 -5.96 4.05
C SER A 159 8.65 -4.86 4.82
N ALA A 160 8.12 -3.64 4.87
CA ALA A 160 8.79 -2.54 5.57
C ALA A 160 8.53 -2.52 7.09
N VAL A 161 7.59 -3.31 7.59
CA VAL A 161 7.15 -3.24 9.00
C VAL A 161 8.20 -3.78 9.95
N ALA A 162 8.72 -4.98 9.69
CA ALA A 162 9.72 -5.60 10.55
C ALA A 162 10.98 -4.71 10.71
N PRO A 163 11.61 -4.21 9.63
CA PRO A 163 12.74 -3.30 9.76
C PRO A 163 12.44 -2.04 10.58
N ILE A 164 11.24 -1.45 10.43
CA ILE A 164 10.86 -0.25 11.20
C ILE A 164 10.81 -0.53 12.70
N VAL A 165 10.25 -1.68 13.09
CA VAL A 165 10.13 -2.09 14.50
C VAL A 165 11.51 -2.41 15.08
N GLU A 166 12.31 -3.21 14.37
CA GLU A 166 13.62 -3.66 14.80
C GLU A 166 14.64 -2.50 14.90
N GLU A 167 14.64 -1.56 13.93
CA GLU A 167 15.48 -0.36 13.97
C GLU A 167 15.14 0.55 15.17
N HIS A 168 13.94 0.46 15.70
CA HIS A 168 13.51 1.19 16.90
C HIS A 168 13.78 0.41 18.21
N GLY A 169 14.37 -0.76 18.11
CA GLY A 169 14.66 -1.63 19.26
C GLY A 169 13.48 -2.48 19.71
N GLY A 170 12.41 -2.54 18.94
CA GLY A 170 11.25 -3.41 19.19
C GLY A 170 11.47 -4.85 18.70
N GLU A 171 10.60 -5.75 19.15
CA GLU A 171 10.57 -7.16 18.76
C GLU A 171 9.41 -7.43 17.80
N VAL A 172 9.70 -8.17 16.71
CA VAL A 172 8.69 -8.64 15.76
C VAL A 172 8.45 -10.14 15.98
N VAL A 173 7.20 -10.52 16.19
CA VAL A 173 6.77 -11.91 16.29
C VAL A 173 5.90 -12.25 15.09
N ARG A 174 6.33 -13.24 14.29
CA ARG A 174 5.53 -13.70 13.16
C ARG A 174 4.66 -14.88 13.54
N PHE A 175 3.38 -14.78 13.16
CA PHE A 175 2.44 -15.89 13.23
C PHE A 175 2.11 -16.41 11.82
N ASN A 176 1.65 -17.64 11.73
CA ASN A 176 1.45 -18.33 10.46
C ASN A 176 0.24 -17.78 9.68
N CYS A 177 0.17 -18.13 8.41
CA CYS A 177 -1.03 -18.07 7.61
C CYS A 177 -1.39 -19.47 7.12
N ASN A 178 -2.67 -19.67 6.86
CA ASN A 178 -3.21 -20.89 6.27
C ASN A 178 -2.88 -20.97 4.77
N GLU A 179 -3.13 -22.13 4.16
CA GLU A 179 -2.91 -22.35 2.72
C GLU A 179 -3.79 -21.43 1.84
N ASP A 180 -4.93 -20.99 2.35
CA ASP A 180 -5.83 -20.05 1.69
C ASP A 180 -5.44 -18.59 1.87
N LEU A 181 -4.25 -18.33 2.43
CA LEU A 181 -3.68 -17.02 2.76
C LEU A 181 -4.39 -16.28 3.90
N SER A 182 -5.36 -16.89 4.57
CA SER A 182 -5.96 -16.33 5.78
C SER A 182 -4.95 -16.31 6.94
N PRO A 183 -5.05 -15.35 7.87
CA PRO A 183 -4.31 -15.39 9.13
C PRO A 183 -4.64 -16.67 9.91
N ASP A 184 -3.63 -17.37 10.42
CA ASP A 184 -3.83 -18.50 11.36
C ASP A 184 -4.12 -17.92 12.75
N LEU A 185 -5.41 -17.79 13.07
CA LEU A 185 -5.85 -17.21 14.33
C LEU A 185 -5.51 -18.11 15.53
N THR A 186 -5.39 -19.42 15.33
CA THR A 186 -4.99 -20.36 16.39
C THR A 186 -3.52 -20.14 16.77
N ASP A 187 -2.64 -20.07 15.77
CA ASP A 187 -1.22 -19.79 16.00
C ASP A 187 -1.01 -18.38 16.58
N LEU A 188 -1.85 -17.40 16.18
CA LEU A 188 -1.83 -16.06 16.76
C LEU A 188 -2.24 -16.11 18.25
N GLU A 189 -3.36 -16.78 18.59
CA GLU A 189 -3.86 -16.87 19.96
C GLU A 189 -2.87 -17.55 20.91
N GLU A 190 -2.17 -18.58 20.44
CA GLU A 190 -1.13 -19.27 21.20
C GLU A 190 0.10 -18.41 21.47
N LYS A 191 0.45 -17.48 20.57
CA LYS A 191 1.65 -16.66 20.65
C LYS A 191 1.43 -15.28 21.27
N VAL A 192 0.21 -14.72 21.16
CA VAL A 192 -0.04 -13.34 21.53
C VAL A 192 0.09 -13.15 23.04
N GLU A 193 0.88 -12.12 23.40
CA GLU A 193 1.07 -11.69 24.79
C GLU A 193 0.19 -10.49 25.11
N ASP A 194 0.04 -10.20 26.40
CA ASP A 194 -0.71 -9.04 26.87
C ASP A 194 -0.03 -7.73 26.41
N GLU A 195 -0.82 -6.71 26.12
CA GLU A 195 -0.38 -5.38 25.67
C GLU A 195 0.42 -5.37 24.34
N ALA A 196 0.40 -6.46 23.57
CA ALA A 196 1.03 -6.53 22.26
C ALA A 196 0.26 -5.72 21.21
N VAL A 197 0.92 -5.36 20.11
CA VAL A 197 0.29 -4.70 18.98
C VAL A 197 0.42 -5.58 17.74
N LEU A 198 -0.67 -5.74 16.98
CA LEU A 198 -0.64 -6.44 15.71
C LEU A 198 -0.71 -5.42 14.57
N TYR A 199 0.22 -5.53 13.61
CA TYR A 199 0.09 -4.83 12.33
C TYR A 199 -0.57 -5.74 11.32
N LEU A 200 -1.54 -5.19 10.58
CA LEU A 200 -2.29 -5.91 9.55
C LEU A 200 -2.52 -5.02 8.33
N SER A 201 -2.02 -5.42 7.18
CA SER A 201 -2.44 -4.87 5.89
C SER A 201 -3.70 -5.60 5.42
N MET A 202 -4.83 -4.86 5.31
CA MET A 202 -6.11 -5.45 4.89
C MET A 202 -6.93 -4.44 4.08
N PRO A 203 -7.19 -4.66 2.77
CA PRO A 203 -6.74 -5.77 1.92
C PRO A 203 -5.23 -5.94 1.90
N ASN A 204 -4.75 -7.20 1.87
CA ASN A 204 -3.36 -7.52 2.14
C ASN A 204 -2.41 -7.25 0.96
N ASN A 205 -1.27 -6.69 1.26
CA ASN A 205 -0.10 -6.63 0.39
C ASN A 205 0.98 -7.54 0.99
N PRO A 206 1.32 -8.68 0.38
CA PRO A 206 1.29 -8.96 -1.07
C PRO A 206 0.18 -9.90 -1.55
N SER A 207 -0.55 -10.58 -0.68
CA SER A 207 -1.35 -11.76 -1.01
C SER A 207 -2.69 -11.46 -1.68
N GLY A 208 -3.19 -10.22 -1.57
CA GLY A 208 -4.53 -9.87 -2.02
C GLY A 208 -5.66 -10.39 -1.11
N TYR A 209 -5.35 -10.99 0.03
CA TYR A 209 -6.34 -11.50 0.98
C TYR A 209 -7.21 -10.39 1.56
N VAL A 210 -8.50 -10.66 1.70
CA VAL A 210 -9.50 -9.72 2.26
C VAL A 210 -10.51 -10.47 3.10
N SER A 211 -10.64 -10.10 4.37
CA SER A 211 -11.67 -10.64 5.26
C SER A 211 -12.02 -9.63 6.36
N ALA A 212 -13.26 -9.16 6.36
CA ALA A 212 -13.75 -8.28 7.42
C ALA A 212 -13.96 -9.07 8.72
N ARG A 213 -14.25 -10.36 8.64
CA ARG A 213 -14.41 -11.23 9.79
C ARG A 213 -13.07 -11.41 10.52
N ASP A 214 -12.00 -11.73 9.80
CA ASP A 214 -10.70 -11.95 10.45
C ASP A 214 -10.17 -10.65 11.05
N LEU A 215 -10.43 -9.50 10.42
CA LEU A 215 -10.11 -8.20 11.05
C LEU A 215 -10.87 -8.03 12.36
N GLU A 216 -12.15 -8.42 12.44
CA GLU A 216 -12.96 -8.34 13.66
C GLU A 216 -12.45 -9.32 14.73
N ASP A 217 -12.16 -10.57 14.35
CA ASP A 217 -11.65 -11.61 15.26
C ASP A 217 -10.27 -11.21 15.82
N ILE A 218 -9.37 -10.69 14.98
CA ILE A 218 -8.06 -10.15 15.41
C ILE A 218 -8.25 -8.96 16.35
N ALA A 219 -9.09 -7.98 16.00
CA ALA A 219 -9.32 -6.83 16.85
C ALA A 219 -9.90 -7.23 18.22
N SER A 220 -10.82 -8.21 18.23
CA SER A 220 -11.38 -8.78 19.46
C SER A 220 -10.32 -9.44 20.33
N LEU A 221 -9.48 -10.29 19.73
CA LEU A 221 -8.39 -10.97 20.43
C LEU A 221 -7.39 -9.97 21.02
N MET A 222 -6.89 -9.03 20.21
CA MET A 222 -5.90 -8.05 20.67
C MET A 222 -6.47 -7.16 21.78
N THR A 223 -7.71 -6.70 21.65
CA THR A 223 -8.40 -5.91 22.69
C THR A 223 -8.58 -6.70 23.99
N SER A 224 -8.90 -7.99 23.91
CA SER A 224 -9.06 -8.84 25.09
C SER A 224 -7.76 -9.05 25.88
N ARG A 225 -6.61 -8.87 25.23
CA ARG A 225 -5.27 -8.90 25.81
C ARG A 225 -4.75 -7.51 26.21
N GLY A 226 -5.58 -6.47 26.18
CA GLY A 226 -5.16 -5.09 26.44
C GLY A 226 -4.22 -4.50 25.40
N GLY A 227 -4.11 -5.15 24.24
CA GLY A 227 -3.27 -4.73 23.11
C GLY A 227 -4.00 -3.87 22.10
N GLY A 228 -3.41 -3.70 20.91
CA GLY A 228 -3.98 -2.88 19.85
C GLY A 228 -3.69 -3.42 18.44
N VAL A 229 -4.31 -2.79 17.45
CA VAL A 229 -4.13 -3.13 16.04
C VAL A 229 -3.72 -1.89 15.24
N VAL A 230 -2.67 -2.01 14.45
CA VAL A 230 -2.37 -1.06 13.36
C VAL A 230 -2.94 -1.64 12.08
N TRP A 231 -4.07 -1.12 11.64
CA TRP A 231 -4.71 -1.53 10.41
C TRP A 231 -4.28 -0.64 9.24
N ASP A 232 -3.41 -1.15 8.37
CA ASP A 232 -3.01 -0.48 7.13
C ASP A 232 -4.04 -0.74 6.03
N ALA A 233 -4.88 0.26 5.75
CA ALA A 233 -6.10 0.18 4.98
C ALA A 233 -6.12 1.00 3.67
N PRO A 234 -5.01 1.22 2.94
CA PRO A 234 -5.04 2.05 1.73
C PRO A 234 -5.75 1.38 0.55
N TYR A 235 -6.05 0.09 0.64
CA TYR A 235 -6.62 -0.72 -0.45
C TYR A 235 -8.11 -1.03 -0.29
N VAL A 236 -8.82 -0.43 0.65
CA VAL A 236 -10.24 -0.74 0.92
C VAL A 236 -11.16 -0.53 -0.29
N PHE A 237 -10.73 0.24 -1.27
CA PHE A 237 -11.48 0.48 -2.51
C PHE A 237 -11.09 -0.45 -3.68
N THR A 238 -10.25 -1.45 -3.47
CA THR A 238 -9.77 -2.35 -4.54
C THR A 238 -10.35 -3.75 -4.44
N ILE A 239 -11.52 -3.90 -3.80
CA ILE A 239 -12.12 -5.21 -3.50
C ILE A 239 -12.86 -5.75 -4.71
N LEU A 240 -12.53 -6.99 -5.08
CA LEU A 240 -13.07 -7.75 -6.21
C LEU A 240 -13.70 -9.06 -5.73
N LYS A 241 -14.70 -9.54 -6.44
CA LYS A 241 -15.11 -10.95 -6.38
C LYS A 241 -14.08 -11.80 -7.12
N LEU A 242 -13.66 -12.90 -6.50
CA LEU A 242 -12.73 -13.85 -7.10
C LEU A 242 -13.45 -15.18 -7.34
N GLY A 243 -13.59 -15.54 -8.61
CA GLY A 243 -14.05 -16.86 -9.03
C GLY A 243 -12.89 -17.73 -9.51
N LYS A 244 -13.17 -18.97 -9.86
CA LYS A 244 -12.15 -19.96 -10.27
C LYS A 244 -11.29 -19.48 -11.45
N ASN A 245 -11.89 -18.85 -12.45
CA ASN A 245 -11.20 -18.44 -13.69
C ASN A 245 -11.41 -16.96 -14.03
N LYS A 246 -11.98 -16.18 -13.12
CA LYS A 246 -12.36 -14.80 -13.38
C LYS A 246 -12.37 -13.98 -12.09
N ALA A 247 -11.84 -12.78 -12.17
CA ALA A 247 -12.06 -11.73 -11.17
C ALA A 247 -13.09 -10.73 -11.71
N GLU A 248 -13.92 -10.18 -10.84
CA GLU A 248 -14.99 -9.25 -11.21
C GLU A 248 -15.14 -8.12 -10.20
N PHE A 249 -15.28 -6.90 -10.72
CA PHE A 249 -15.70 -5.77 -9.90
C PHE A 249 -17.24 -5.73 -9.82
N ASP A 250 -17.74 -5.89 -8.61
CA ASP A 250 -19.15 -5.70 -8.27
C ASP A 250 -19.25 -4.58 -7.21
N LYS A 251 -19.83 -3.46 -7.58
CA LYS A 251 -19.93 -2.29 -6.71
C LYS A 251 -20.67 -2.60 -5.39
N ARG A 252 -21.80 -3.30 -5.47
CA ARG A 252 -22.61 -3.63 -4.28
C ARG A 252 -21.86 -4.56 -3.33
N PHE A 253 -21.14 -5.52 -3.89
CA PHE A 253 -20.30 -6.41 -3.09
C PHE A 253 -19.15 -5.63 -2.41
N SER A 254 -18.43 -4.78 -3.13
CA SER A 254 -17.39 -3.94 -2.57
C SER A 254 -17.92 -3.03 -1.44
N GLU A 255 -19.06 -2.38 -1.65
CA GLU A 255 -19.72 -1.55 -0.63
C GLU A 255 -20.14 -2.37 0.60
N SER A 256 -20.62 -3.61 0.40
CA SER A 256 -20.98 -4.50 1.51
C SER A 256 -19.76 -4.90 2.35
N MET A 257 -18.62 -5.13 1.73
CA MET A 257 -17.35 -5.41 2.41
C MET A 257 -16.85 -4.20 3.20
N ILE A 258 -16.90 -3.00 2.60
CA ILE A 258 -16.58 -1.74 3.31
C ILE A 258 -17.49 -1.57 4.54
N THR A 259 -18.79 -1.81 4.39
CA THR A 259 -19.74 -1.76 5.51
C THR A 259 -19.42 -2.79 6.60
N ALA A 260 -18.91 -3.96 6.23
CA ALA A 260 -18.46 -4.95 7.21
C ALA A 260 -17.22 -4.47 7.98
N PHE A 261 -16.24 -3.87 7.30
CA PHE A 261 -15.08 -3.24 7.95
C PHE A 261 -15.47 -2.10 8.90
N GLN A 262 -16.48 -1.29 8.54
CA GLN A 262 -16.98 -0.20 9.38
C GLN A 262 -17.49 -0.68 10.75
N ARG A 263 -18.06 -1.88 10.83
CA ARG A 263 -18.52 -2.45 12.11
C ARG A 263 -17.36 -2.67 13.08
N THR A 264 -16.26 -3.24 12.57
CA THR A 264 -15.05 -3.46 13.37
C THR A 264 -14.44 -2.13 13.82
N SER A 265 -14.26 -1.17 12.91
CA SER A 265 -13.74 0.16 13.23
C SER A 265 -14.57 0.87 14.28
N LYS A 266 -15.90 0.77 14.19
CA LYS A 266 -16.81 1.40 15.16
C LYS A 266 -16.72 0.75 16.54
N ARG A 267 -16.55 -0.58 16.59
CA ARG A 267 -16.57 -1.35 17.84
C ARG A 267 -15.26 -1.24 18.61
N TYR A 268 -14.13 -1.24 17.91
CA TYR A 268 -12.78 -1.32 18.51
C TYR A 268 -11.95 -0.06 18.25
N TYR A 269 -12.60 1.10 18.07
CA TYR A 269 -11.92 2.33 17.64
C TYR A 269 -10.79 2.79 18.57
N GLU A 270 -10.92 2.58 19.87
CA GLU A 270 -9.92 3.03 20.85
C GLU A 270 -8.62 2.21 20.77
N GLU A 271 -8.70 0.96 20.33
CA GLU A 271 -7.60 0.00 20.23
C GLU A 271 -7.05 -0.13 18.81
N ILE A 272 -7.70 0.50 17.81
CA ILE A 272 -7.26 0.43 16.42
C ILE A 272 -6.68 1.76 15.94
N CYS A 273 -5.45 1.70 15.39
CA CYS A 273 -4.87 2.76 14.59
C CYS A 273 -5.10 2.46 13.10
N ILE A 274 -5.98 3.21 12.44
CA ILE A 274 -6.29 3.01 11.02
C ILE A 274 -5.43 3.94 10.18
N LEU A 275 -4.69 3.36 9.24
CA LEU A 275 -3.80 4.08 8.32
C LEU A 275 -4.39 4.09 6.91
N SER A 276 -4.20 5.18 6.17
CA SER A 276 -4.54 5.27 4.75
C SER A 276 -3.66 6.29 4.02
N SER A 277 -3.83 6.40 2.70
CA SER A 277 -3.08 7.39 1.91
C SER A 277 -3.72 7.67 0.55
N LEU A 278 -3.50 8.87 0.03
CA LEU A 278 -3.89 9.20 -1.34
C LEU A 278 -3.10 8.40 -2.39
N SER A 279 -1.99 7.79 -2.00
CA SER A 279 -1.13 7.00 -2.89
C SER A 279 -1.89 5.89 -3.61
N LYS A 280 -2.82 5.24 -2.93
CA LYS A 280 -3.62 4.11 -3.43
C LYS A 280 -5.09 4.48 -3.59
N THR A 281 -5.63 5.22 -2.64
CA THR A 281 -7.02 5.67 -2.65
C THR A 281 -7.33 6.58 -3.83
N CYS A 282 -6.42 7.52 -4.17
CA CYS A 282 -6.59 8.47 -5.27
C CYS A 282 -5.48 8.37 -6.33
N LEU A 283 -4.72 7.28 -6.37
CA LEU A 283 -3.64 7.02 -7.34
C LEU A 283 -2.50 8.04 -7.33
N LEU A 284 -2.34 8.82 -6.26
CA LEU A 284 -1.40 9.94 -6.14
C LEU A 284 -0.17 9.59 -5.28
N ALA A 285 0.51 8.50 -5.60
CA ALA A 285 1.68 8.07 -4.84
C ALA A 285 2.79 9.14 -4.75
N GLY A 286 2.99 9.93 -5.80
CA GLY A 286 3.99 10.99 -5.87
C GLY A 286 3.65 12.23 -5.02
N LEU A 287 2.37 12.46 -4.70
CA LEU A 287 1.95 13.61 -3.90
C LEU A 287 2.39 13.52 -2.42
N ARG A 288 2.68 12.31 -1.94
CA ARG A 288 3.15 12.06 -0.56
C ARG A 288 2.18 12.56 0.50
N VAL A 289 0.91 12.15 0.44
CA VAL A 289 -0.09 12.41 1.49
C VAL A 289 -0.59 11.09 2.06
N GLY A 290 -0.30 10.87 3.33
CA GLY A 290 -0.83 9.79 4.15
C GLY A 290 -1.58 10.36 5.34
N PHE A 291 -2.43 9.57 5.96
CA PHE A 291 -3.20 10.02 7.11
C PHE A 291 -3.61 8.82 7.99
N ALA A 292 -3.82 9.11 9.26
CA ALA A 292 -4.22 8.10 10.24
C ALA A 292 -5.26 8.64 11.21
N THR A 293 -6.00 7.70 11.83
CA THR A 293 -6.86 7.95 12.98
C THR A 293 -6.63 6.88 14.05
N ALA A 294 -6.66 7.29 15.32
CA ALA A 294 -6.51 6.39 16.45
C ALA A 294 -6.99 7.08 17.75
N SER A 295 -6.76 6.44 18.90
CA SER A 295 -6.93 7.07 20.20
C SER A 295 -6.13 8.38 20.30
N THR A 296 -6.60 9.31 21.12
CA THR A 296 -5.94 10.62 21.32
C THR A 296 -4.46 10.47 21.69
N ARG A 297 -4.14 9.55 22.59
CA ARG A 297 -2.75 9.32 23.04
C ARG A 297 -1.85 8.84 21.90
N TRP A 298 -2.35 7.92 21.06
CA TRP A 298 -1.59 7.41 19.92
C TRP A 298 -1.27 8.54 18.93
N ILE A 299 -2.29 9.33 18.56
CA ILE A 299 -2.11 10.47 17.63
C ILE A 299 -1.17 11.54 18.21
N GLN A 300 -1.22 11.82 19.54
CA GLN A 300 -0.28 12.73 20.18
C GLN A 300 1.17 12.25 20.09
N ASN A 301 1.42 10.95 20.31
CA ASN A 301 2.74 10.36 20.17
C ASN A 301 3.24 10.45 18.73
N MET A 302 2.41 10.08 17.74
CA MET A 302 2.72 10.21 16.32
C MET A 302 3.03 11.67 15.93
N SER A 303 2.23 12.62 16.40
CA SER A 303 2.44 14.06 16.14
C SER A 303 3.75 14.57 16.73
N SER A 304 4.09 14.12 17.93
CA SER A 304 5.35 14.45 18.58
C SER A 304 6.57 13.95 17.78
N LEU A 305 6.49 12.74 17.22
CA LEU A 305 7.54 12.19 16.34
C LEU A 305 7.68 13.03 15.07
N ILE A 306 6.59 13.37 14.41
CA ILE A 306 6.63 14.23 13.21
C ILE A 306 7.23 15.59 13.53
N GLY A 307 6.81 16.21 14.64
CA GLY A 307 7.34 17.52 15.05
C GLY A 307 8.84 17.52 15.32
N ARG A 308 9.40 16.41 15.81
CA ARG A 308 10.84 16.29 16.07
C ARG A 308 11.67 15.91 14.83
N GLU A 309 11.11 15.11 13.94
CA GLU A 309 11.86 14.50 12.84
C GLU A 309 11.66 15.23 11.51
N ASP A 310 10.45 15.70 11.25
CA ASP A 310 10.07 16.31 9.96
C ASP A 310 9.84 17.82 10.09
N LEU A 311 9.67 18.33 11.32
CA LEU A 311 9.15 19.65 11.65
C LEU A 311 7.71 19.84 11.11
N SER A 312 7.53 19.69 9.79
CA SER A 312 6.23 19.64 9.12
C SER A 312 6.33 18.85 7.81
N SER A 313 5.20 18.35 7.33
CA SER A 313 5.12 17.79 5.98
C SER A 313 4.97 18.89 4.92
N PRO A 314 5.24 18.62 3.62
CA PRO A 314 5.14 19.61 2.56
C PRO A 314 3.74 20.24 2.48
N THR A 315 3.64 21.53 2.75
CA THR A 315 2.36 22.27 2.82
C THR A 315 1.60 22.23 1.48
N SER A 316 2.30 22.38 0.35
CA SER A 316 1.70 22.27 -0.99
C SER A 316 1.04 20.90 -1.21
N SER A 317 1.68 19.82 -0.78
CA SER A 317 1.10 18.48 -0.87
C SER A 317 -0.21 18.37 -0.08
N PHE A 318 -0.27 19.00 1.09
CA PHE A 318 -1.48 18.99 1.91
C PHE A 318 -2.62 19.79 1.28
N ILE A 319 -2.34 20.95 0.70
CA ILE A 319 -3.36 21.79 0.05
C ILE A 319 -3.92 21.07 -1.20
N ILE A 320 -3.06 20.48 -2.02
CA ILE A 320 -3.49 19.66 -3.16
C ILE A 320 -4.25 18.42 -2.67
N GLY A 321 -3.73 17.75 -1.64
CA GLY A 321 -4.37 16.58 -1.05
C GLY A 321 -5.75 16.86 -0.48
N GLU A 322 -5.96 18.03 0.10
CA GLU A 322 -7.26 18.50 0.59
C GLU A 322 -8.26 18.61 -0.58
N SER A 323 -7.88 19.29 -1.66
CA SER A 323 -8.74 19.47 -2.83
C SER A 323 -9.14 18.11 -3.43
N VAL A 324 -8.17 17.20 -3.57
CA VAL A 324 -8.41 15.83 -4.06
C VAL A 324 -9.33 15.05 -3.13
N LEU A 325 -9.09 15.12 -1.82
CA LEU A 325 -9.88 14.37 -0.84
C LEU A 325 -11.32 14.86 -0.76
N GLN A 326 -11.54 16.18 -0.85
CA GLN A 326 -12.88 16.77 -0.95
C GLN A 326 -13.65 16.22 -2.15
N ARG A 327 -13.01 16.13 -3.32
CA ARG A 327 -13.62 15.56 -4.51
C ARG A 327 -13.88 14.06 -4.36
N PHE A 328 -12.90 13.31 -3.84
CA PHE A 328 -13.02 11.87 -3.61
C PHE A 328 -14.21 11.51 -2.70
N LEU A 329 -14.49 12.31 -1.69
CA LEU A 329 -15.63 12.08 -0.78
C LEU A 329 -16.99 12.29 -1.46
N VAL A 330 -17.03 12.94 -2.61
CA VAL A 330 -18.25 13.12 -3.41
C VAL A 330 -18.34 12.09 -4.54
N ASP A 331 -17.19 11.77 -5.14
CA ASP A 331 -17.13 10.90 -6.31
C ASP A 331 -15.93 9.92 -6.23
N GLN A 332 -16.25 8.62 -6.21
CA GLN A 332 -15.31 7.51 -6.14
C GLN A 332 -15.17 6.78 -7.49
N SER A 333 -15.56 7.41 -8.60
CA SER A 333 -15.52 6.81 -9.94
C SER A 333 -14.12 6.32 -10.33
N ILE A 334 -13.07 7.04 -9.91
CA ILE A 334 -11.67 6.64 -10.17
C ILE A 334 -11.33 5.28 -9.57
N ASN A 335 -11.86 4.95 -8.38
CA ASN A 335 -11.62 3.66 -7.75
C ASN A 335 -12.39 2.55 -8.47
N GLN A 336 -13.63 2.81 -8.89
CA GLN A 336 -14.42 1.87 -9.66
C GLN A 336 -13.75 1.55 -11.00
N TRP A 337 -13.20 2.57 -11.67
CA TRP A 337 -12.43 2.41 -12.87
C TRP A 337 -11.16 1.57 -12.64
N LEU A 338 -10.39 1.86 -11.58
CA LEU A 338 -9.23 1.06 -11.19
C LEU A 338 -9.63 -0.40 -10.93
N CYS A 339 -10.72 -0.64 -10.21
CA CYS A 339 -11.20 -2.00 -9.93
C CYS A 339 -11.54 -2.78 -11.21
N LYS A 340 -12.12 -2.14 -12.22
CA LYS A 340 -12.38 -2.79 -13.51
C LYS A 340 -11.08 -3.21 -14.21
N ILE A 341 -10.05 -2.35 -14.16
CA ILE A 341 -8.73 -2.68 -14.70
C ILE A 341 -8.09 -3.84 -13.95
N LEU A 342 -8.12 -3.81 -12.61
CA LEU A 342 -7.57 -4.88 -11.78
C LEU A 342 -8.28 -6.21 -12.04
N ALA A 343 -9.61 -6.19 -12.16
CA ALA A 343 -10.41 -7.37 -12.48
C ALA A 343 -10.04 -7.96 -13.84
N ASN A 344 -9.95 -7.15 -14.88
CA ASN A 344 -9.54 -7.59 -16.22
C ASN A 344 -8.13 -8.17 -16.21
N ARG A 345 -7.19 -7.50 -15.57
CA ARG A 345 -5.79 -7.93 -15.51
C ARG A 345 -5.59 -9.23 -14.73
N LEU A 346 -6.26 -9.36 -13.59
CA LEU A 346 -6.23 -10.62 -12.83
C LEU A 346 -6.90 -11.75 -13.60
N THR A 347 -8.02 -11.49 -14.29
CA THR A 347 -8.68 -12.48 -15.16
C THR A 347 -7.74 -12.98 -16.25
N LEU A 348 -7.00 -12.11 -16.91
CA LEU A 348 -6.02 -12.50 -17.94
C LEU A 348 -4.91 -13.41 -17.38
N LEU A 349 -4.43 -13.15 -16.16
CA LEU A 349 -3.45 -14.04 -15.50
C LEU A 349 -4.04 -15.43 -15.24
N LEU A 350 -5.32 -15.49 -14.86
CA LEU A 350 -6.05 -16.74 -14.62
C LEU A 350 -6.30 -17.51 -15.94
N GLU A 351 -6.71 -16.82 -17.00
CA GLU A 351 -6.93 -17.39 -18.34
C GLU A 351 -5.64 -17.96 -18.93
N GLU A 352 -4.52 -17.30 -18.72
CA GLU A 352 -3.20 -17.79 -19.15
C GLU A 352 -2.67 -18.93 -18.25
N LYS A 353 -3.41 -19.30 -17.20
CA LYS A 353 -3.09 -20.40 -16.27
C LYS A 353 -1.71 -20.25 -15.63
N LEU A 354 -1.35 -19.02 -15.26
CA LEU A 354 -0.15 -18.79 -14.45
C LEU A 354 -0.35 -19.43 -13.06
N PRO A 355 0.72 -19.94 -12.42
CA PRO A 355 0.65 -20.58 -11.11
C PRO A 355 0.49 -19.51 -10.01
N LEU A 356 -0.71 -18.95 -9.90
CA LEU A 356 -1.00 -17.91 -8.91
C LEU A 356 -1.33 -18.53 -7.55
N ILE A 357 -0.81 -17.92 -6.50
CA ILE A 357 -1.22 -18.16 -5.11
C ILE A 357 -2.27 -17.10 -4.78
N LEU A 358 -3.53 -17.52 -4.63
CA LEU A 358 -4.67 -16.62 -4.47
C LEU A 358 -5.52 -16.99 -3.25
N PRO A 359 -6.22 -15.99 -2.65
CA PRO A 359 -7.20 -16.25 -1.60
C PRO A 359 -8.29 -17.22 -2.07
N GLN A 360 -8.71 -18.14 -1.19
CA GLN A 360 -9.74 -19.14 -1.51
C GLN A 360 -11.13 -18.75 -0.99
N ASN A 361 -11.24 -17.63 -0.28
CA ASN A 361 -12.51 -17.13 0.28
C ASN A 361 -13.41 -16.39 -0.73
N GLY A 362 -13.03 -16.39 -2.01
CA GLY A 362 -13.79 -15.75 -3.09
C GLY A 362 -13.66 -14.23 -3.15
N VAL A 363 -12.72 -13.64 -2.40
CA VAL A 363 -12.47 -12.19 -2.37
C VAL A 363 -11.00 -11.91 -2.65
N PHE A 364 -10.76 -10.88 -3.43
CA PHE A 364 -9.42 -10.39 -3.71
C PHE A 364 -9.35 -8.87 -3.55
N GLY A 365 -8.21 -8.34 -3.10
CA GLY A 365 -7.98 -6.90 -2.97
C GLY A 365 -6.53 -6.51 -3.19
N ALA A 366 -6.23 -5.25 -2.93
CA ALA A 366 -4.93 -4.63 -3.22
C ALA A 366 -4.57 -4.61 -4.71
N LEU A 367 -3.27 -4.47 -5.03
CA LEU A 367 -2.77 -4.23 -6.38
C LEU A 367 -1.81 -5.33 -6.86
N TYR A 368 -1.74 -6.45 -6.15
CA TYR A 368 -0.67 -7.44 -6.31
C TYR A 368 -1.23 -8.84 -6.30
N ALA A 369 -0.56 -9.74 -7.02
CA ALA A 369 -0.79 -11.18 -6.94
C ALA A 369 0.53 -11.90 -6.66
N LEU A 370 0.48 -13.01 -5.94
CA LEU A 370 1.60 -13.90 -5.74
C LEU A 370 1.63 -14.95 -6.83
N LEU A 371 2.83 -15.28 -7.32
CA LEU A 371 3.08 -16.33 -8.28
C LEU A 371 3.96 -17.39 -7.61
N ASP A 372 3.53 -18.64 -7.66
CA ASP A 372 4.29 -19.79 -7.19
C ASP A 372 5.48 -20.07 -8.13
N THR A 373 6.64 -20.27 -7.55
CA THR A 373 7.87 -20.64 -8.27
C THR A 373 8.20 -22.13 -8.14
N GLY A 374 7.25 -22.94 -7.70
CA GLY A 374 7.37 -24.38 -7.55
C GLY A 374 8.36 -24.76 -6.45
N LYS A 375 9.47 -25.39 -6.81
CA LYS A 375 10.51 -25.79 -5.86
C LYS A 375 11.68 -24.80 -5.80
N GLU A 376 11.63 -23.73 -6.59
CA GLU A 376 12.72 -22.77 -6.68
C GLU A 376 12.48 -21.56 -5.79
N ASP A 377 13.55 -21.10 -5.18
CA ASP A 377 13.57 -19.91 -4.34
C ASP A 377 13.13 -18.66 -5.14
N GLY A 378 12.23 -17.86 -4.57
CA GLY A 378 11.68 -16.68 -5.23
C GLY A 378 12.71 -15.62 -5.57
N VAL A 379 13.80 -15.50 -4.78
CA VAL A 379 14.90 -14.57 -5.05
C VAL A 379 15.62 -15.00 -6.32
N ALA A 380 16.02 -16.29 -6.41
CA ALA A 380 16.71 -16.84 -7.56
C ALA A 380 15.88 -16.74 -8.84
N VAL A 381 14.56 -17.01 -8.76
CA VAL A 381 13.64 -16.85 -9.89
C VAL A 381 13.50 -15.40 -10.32
N SER A 382 13.41 -14.45 -9.38
CA SER A 382 13.31 -13.02 -9.72
C SER A 382 14.55 -12.50 -10.44
N GLU A 383 15.74 -12.96 -10.04
CA GLU A 383 17.01 -12.62 -10.68
C GLU A 383 17.09 -13.17 -12.09
N ARG A 384 16.77 -14.46 -12.28
CA ARG A 384 16.78 -15.07 -13.62
C ARG A 384 15.78 -14.45 -14.58
N LEU A 385 14.56 -14.13 -14.10
CA LEU A 385 13.54 -13.44 -14.90
C LEU A 385 14.07 -12.09 -15.39
N LEU A 386 14.74 -11.33 -14.53
CA LEU A 386 15.29 -10.04 -14.89
C LEU A 386 16.46 -10.18 -15.86
N ASP A 387 17.42 -11.05 -15.57
CA ASP A 387 18.68 -11.15 -16.31
C ASP A 387 18.47 -11.79 -17.69
N GLN A 388 17.67 -12.86 -17.77
CA GLN A 388 17.47 -13.63 -19.02
C GLN A 388 16.35 -13.07 -19.89
N SER A 389 15.31 -12.48 -19.28
CA SER A 389 14.08 -12.13 -20.01
C SER A 389 13.72 -10.65 -19.91
N GLY A 390 14.46 -9.85 -19.12
CA GLY A 390 14.15 -8.46 -18.87
C GLY A 390 12.80 -8.27 -18.14
N ILE A 391 12.38 -9.24 -17.33
CA ILE A 391 11.12 -9.20 -16.59
C ILE A 391 11.43 -8.99 -15.11
N ALA A 392 11.00 -7.86 -14.57
CA ALA A 392 11.21 -7.51 -13.17
C ALA A 392 9.98 -7.85 -12.32
N VAL A 393 10.20 -8.65 -11.29
CA VAL A 393 9.22 -9.02 -10.25
C VAL A 393 9.83 -8.77 -8.88
N VAL A 394 9.04 -8.85 -7.82
CA VAL A 394 9.56 -8.72 -6.44
C VAL A 394 9.58 -10.10 -5.79
N PRO A 395 10.70 -10.57 -5.21
CA PRO A 395 10.73 -11.84 -4.47
C PRO A 395 9.74 -11.81 -3.30
N GLY A 396 9.18 -12.97 -2.96
CA GLY A 396 8.23 -13.11 -1.86
C GLY A 396 8.87 -13.02 -0.47
N GLU A 397 10.16 -13.39 -0.36
CA GLU A 397 10.90 -13.49 0.90
C GLU A 397 10.72 -12.28 1.86
N PRO A 398 10.87 -11.02 1.42
CA PRO A 398 10.77 -9.88 2.33
C PRO A 398 9.38 -9.70 2.96
N PHE A 399 8.34 -10.16 2.28
CA PHE A 399 6.96 -10.12 2.79
C PHE A 399 6.70 -11.28 3.74
N TYR A 400 7.20 -12.47 3.38
CA TYR A 400 7.03 -13.69 4.17
C TYR A 400 7.90 -13.72 5.44
N GLY A 401 9.02 -13.01 5.40
CA GLY A 401 9.98 -12.96 6.50
C GLY A 401 10.88 -14.19 6.56
N GLY A 402 11.25 -14.74 5.42
CA GLY A 402 12.15 -15.86 5.24
C GLY A 402 12.03 -16.46 3.84
N PRO A 403 12.88 -17.44 3.49
CA PRO A 403 12.86 -18.09 2.19
C PRO A 403 11.48 -18.61 1.82
N VAL A 404 11.04 -18.35 0.60
CA VAL A 404 9.74 -18.79 0.08
C VAL A 404 9.77 -18.91 -1.44
N ASN A 405 9.07 -19.91 -1.95
CA ASN A 405 9.00 -20.21 -3.38
C ASN A 405 7.90 -19.38 -4.05
N SER A 406 8.07 -18.07 -4.04
CA SER A 406 7.11 -17.17 -4.70
C SER A 406 7.72 -15.83 -5.06
N VAL A 407 7.08 -15.17 -6.04
CA VAL A 407 7.34 -13.78 -6.40
C VAL A 407 6.03 -13.00 -6.45
N ARG A 408 6.09 -11.70 -6.17
CA ARG A 408 4.95 -10.79 -6.25
C ARG A 408 4.92 -10.07 -7.59
N LEU A 409 3.75 -10.10 -8.24
CA LEU A 409 3.43 -9.35 -9.45
C LEU A 409 2.57 -8.13 -9.12
N SER A 410 2.88 -6.98 -9.71
CA SER A 410 2.00 -5.81 -9.66
C SER A 410 1.02 -5.81 -10.83
N LEU A 411 -0.26 -5.70 -10.53
CA LEU A 411 -1.33 -5.59 -11.54
C LEU A 411 -1.43 -4.21 -12.19
N VAL A 412 -0.69 -3.20 -11.67
CA VAL A 412 -0.74 -1.81 -12.14
C VAL A 412 0.58 -1.32 -12.75
N ALA A 413 1.60 -2.19 -12.84
CA ALA A 413 2.94 -1.79 -13.29
C ALA A 413 3.03 -1.47 -14.79
N SER A 414 2.22 -2.11 -15.63
CA SER A 414 2.18 -1.84 -17.06
C SER A 414 1.27 -0.65 -17.39
N PRO A 415 1.65 0.19 -18.39
CA PRO A 415 0.83 1.30 -18.83
C PRO A 415 -0.56 0.82 -19.26
N TRP A 416 -1.60 1.35 -18.65
CA TRP A 416 -2.98 0.95 -18.93
C TRP A 416 -3.67 1.79 -20.01
N MET A 417 -2.97 2.77 -20.55
CA MET A 417 -3.50 3.65 -21.60
C MET A 417 -3.32 3.14 -23.02
N LYS A 418 -2.53 2.10 -23.17
CA LYS A 418 -2.50 1.36 -24.45
C LYS A 418 -3.56 0.25 -24.50
N GLY A 419 -4.50 0.27 -23.54
CA GLY A 419 -5.47 -0.79 -23.35
C GLY A 419 -4.84 -2.05 -22.77
N ASP A 420 -5.60 -3.11 -22.72
CA ASP A 420 -5.13 -4.40 -22.20
C ASP A 420 -4.18 -5.15 -23.17
N GLU A 421 -4.00 -4.66 -24.40
CA GLU A 421 -3.13 -5.31 -25.39
C GLU A 421 -1.67 -5.43 -24.93
N GLU A 422 -1.12 -4.38 -24.33
CA GLU A 422 0.25 -4.42 -23.81
C GLU A 422 0.35 -5.32 -22.58
N TRP A 423 -0.67 -5.31 -21.73
CA TRP A 423 -0.75 -6.23 -20.60
C TRP A 423 -0.75 -7.68 -21.09
N VAL A 424 -1.57 -8.04 -22.06
CA VAL A 424 -1.60 -9.39 -22.67
C VAL A 424 -0.22 -9.78 -23.18
N LYS A 425 0.45 -8.91 -23.93
CA LYS A 425 1.81 -9.16 -24.43
C LYS A 425 2.81 -9.42 -23.31
N ASN A 426 2.74 -8.63 -22.24
CA ASN A 426 3.64 -8.77 -21.10
C ASN A 426 3.39 -10.06 -20.31
N VAL A 427 2.13 -10.43 -20.13
CA VAL A 427 1.74 -11.70 -19.50
C VAL A 427 2.20 -12.89 -20.33
N GLN A 428 2.03 -12.84 -21.67
CA GLN A 428 2.51 -13.89 -22.57
C GLN A 428 4.04 -14.03 -22.56
N ARG A 429 4.77 -12.92 -22.44
CA ARG A 429 6.23 -12.94 -22.27
C ARG A 429 6.64 -13.54 -20.94
N LEU A 430 5.96 -13.18 -19.86
CA LEU A 430 6.18 -13.79 -18.55
C LEU A 430 5.94 -15.30 -18.62
N LYS A 431 4.81 -15.74 -19.20
CA LYS A 431 4.49 -17.16 -19.37
C LYS A 431 5.58 -17.91 -20.15
N LYS A 432 6.05 -17.35 -21.26
CA LYS A 432 7.15 -17.96 -22.04
C LYS A 432 8.44 -18.07 -21.23
N ALA A 433 8.77 -17.06 -20.45
CA ALA A 433 9.96 -17.07 -19.59
C ALA A 433 9.86 -18.16 -18.51
N LEU A 434 8.72 -18.26 -17.83
CA LEU A 434 8.45 -19.30 -16.83
C LEU A 434 8.53 -20.71 -17.44
N TYR A 435 7.95 -20.90 -18.63
CA TYR A 435 8.05 -22.17 -19.35
C TYR A 435 9.49 -22.53 -19.69
N ALA A 436 10.28 -21.57 -20.20
CA ALA A 436 11.69 -21.78 -20.52
C ALA A 436 12.54 -22.11 -19.28
N MET A 437 12.08 -21.72 -18.10
CA MET A 437 12.70 -22.03 -16.81
C MET A 437 12.22 -23.36 -16.20
N GLY A 438 11.25 -24.02 -16.81
CA GLY A 438 10.65 -25.25 -16.26
C GLY A 438 9.75 -25.01 -15.04
N LEU A 439 9.18 -23.81 -14.90
CA LEU A 439 8.28 -23.42 -13.82
C LEU A 439 6.79 -23.50 -14.22
N LEU A 440 6.52 -23.88 -15.47
CA LEU A 440 5.19 -24.13 -16.04
C LEU A 440 5.16 -25.47 -16.78
#